data_4c1e6e2501ad8de94690529c432c42ff
#
_entry.id   4c1e6e2501ad8de94690529c432c42ff
#
_cell.length_a   1.000
_cell.length_b   1.000
_cell.length_c   1.000
_cell.angle_alpha   90.00
_cell.angle_beta   90.00
_cell.angle_gamma   90.00
#
_symmetry.space_group_name_H-M   'P 1'
#
loop_
_entity.id
_entity.type
_entity.pdbx_description
1 polymer ?
#
loop_
_entity_poly.entity_id
_entity_poly.type
_entity_poly.pdbx_seq_one_letter_code
_entity_poly.pdbx_strand_id
1 'polypeptide(L)'
;MRRRLLLAALSGLAVIALEAGPAAGGHETLSILLPASPLEGSRLFAAKGCLGCHAVHGEGGTAGPDLGRSTLNRPLLEIAAVMWNHAPGMEHLFQEKHVRRPTFEPPEMASLLAFLYYLGSLDPPGDADRGALLFRQKGCQGCHALDGRGGGVGPDLTSFSRYASPLFLTTALWNRGKAMAAAMEAKNVPRPSFQGSDIPDLLAYIRGAGGSAARVYAPPGSPKRGEALFAQKRCLGCHSVRGHGGKVGPDLAVQLRGSLMQIAGAMWNHGPKMWTTMAERGVEVPALSTEQMSDLISYLYFFQFIDPPGDARRGSAVYKDKRCGSCHGSATSRVAAPPLAAAVEKLKTPLAVMTAMWNHAGQMTEMMAEENVAWPVLKGGEMADLIAYLLRVQDGSKK
;
A
#
# COMPACT_ATOMS: atom_id res chain seq x y z
N MET A 1 80.78 -38.10 5.01
CA MET A 1 79.54 -38.80 5.41
C MET A 1 79.04 -38.21 6.74
N ARG A 2 78.00 -37.42 6.74
CA ARG A 2 77.12 -37.11 7.88
C ARG A 2 75.91 -36.35 7.36
N ARG A 3 74.76 -37.05 7.32
CA ARG A 3 73.44 -36.50 6.97
C ARG A 3 72.98 -35.61 8.14
N ARG A 4 72.55 -34.38 7.85
CA ARG A 4 71.82 -33.52 8.80
C ARG A 4 70.35 -33.54 8.33
N LEU A 5 69.49 -34.04 9.20
CA LEU A 5 68.03 -33.90 9.12
C LEU A 5 67.67 -32.47 9.50
N LEU A 6 66.90 -31.80 8.62
CA LEU A 6 66.21 -30.55 8.95
C LEU A 6 64.77 -30.91 9.29
N LEU A 7 64.37 -30.64 10.55
CA LEU A 7 62.99 -30.66 11.00
C LEU A 7 62.34 -29.34 10.54
N ALA A 8 61.33 -29.46 9.71
CA ALA A 8 60.43 -28.35 9.38
C ALA A 8 59.30 -28.31 10.40
N ALA A 9 59.22 -27.22 11.15
CA ALA A 9 58.11 -26.89 12.04
C ALA A 9 56.92 -26.33 11.20
N LEU A 10 55.84 -27.10 11.13
CA LEU A 10 54.57 -26.63 10.59
C LEU A 10 53.80 -25.85 11.65
N SER A 11 53.77 -24.53 11.52
CA SER A 11 52.89 -23.65 12.28
C SER A 11 51.48 -23.73 11.70
N GLY A 12 50.58 -24.44 12.38
CA GLY A 12 49.18 -24.47 12.03
C GLY A 12 48.48 -23.11 12.35
N LEU A 13 48.10 -22.36 11.34
CA LEU A 13 47.14 -21.28 11.48
C LEU A 13 45.73 -21.90 11.59
N ALA A 14 45.15 -21.85 12.78
CA ALA A 14 43.75 -22.13 12.97
C ALA A 14 42.92 -20.96 12.38
N VAL A 15 42.28 -21.18 11.25
CA VAL A 15 41.27 -20.30 10.70
C VAL A 15 39.99 -20.52 11.51
N ILE A 16 39.69 -19.59 12.42
CA ILE A 16 38.37 -19.54 13.08
C ILE A 16 37.40 -19.04 12.04
N ALA A 17 36.64 -19.97 11.45
CA ALA A 17 35.45 -19.63 10.67
C ALA A 17 34.39 -19.10 11.65
N LEU A 18 34.16 -17.77 11.65
CA LEU A 18 32.97 -17.20 12.23
C LEU A 18 31.79 -17.66 11.33
N GLU A 19 31.09 -18.67 11.78
CA GLU A 19 29.77 -18.97 11.23
C GLU A 19 28.83 -17.81 11.62
N ALA A 20 28.53 -16.96 10.65
CA ALA A 20 27.41 -16.03 10.76
C ALA A 20 26.12 -16.85 10.80
N GLY A 21 25.57 -17.01 11.99
CA GLY A 21 24.27 -17.64 12.16
C GLY A 21 23.20 -16.91 11.33
N PRO A 22 22.18 -17.61 10.84
CA PRO A 22 21.15 -17.02 10.00
C PRO A 22 20.36 -15.99 10.79
N ALA A 23 20.44 -14.72 10.38
CA ALA A 23 19.48 -13.69 10.74
C ALA A 23 18.16 -13.99 10.01
N ALA A 24 17.51 -15.07 10.40
CA ALA A 24 16.20 -15.46 9.90
C ALA A 24 15.14 -15.04 10.95
N GLY A 25 14.37 -14.01 10.66
CA GLY A 25 13.25 -13.65 11.54
C GLY A 25 12.29 -12.59 10.99
N GLY A 26 12.69 -11.79 9.99
CA GLY A 26 11.88 -10.64 9.57
C GLY A 26 11.22 -10.73 8.18
N HIS A 27 11.72 -11.57 7.31
CA HIS A 27 11.25 -11.60 5.91
C HIS A 27 10.04 -12.51 5.64
N GLU A 28 9.83 -13.55 6.43
CA GLU A 28 8.74 -14.51 6.19
C GLU A 28 7.35 -13.93 6.46
N THR A 29 7.23 -13.06 7.45
CA THR A 29 5.94 -12.44 7.80
C THR A 29 5.49 -11.38 6.79
N LEU A 30 6.40 -10.72 6.10
CA LEU A 30 6.08 -9.72 5.08
C LEU A 30 5.65 -10.35 3.74
N SER A 31 6.25 -11.47 3.37
CA SER A 31 5.91 -12.16 2.09
C SER A 31 4.49 -12.75 2.10
N ILE A 32 3.94 -13.07 3.27
CA ILE A 32 2.58 -13.62 3.43
C ILE A 32 1.51 -12.52 3.27
N LEU A 33 1.88 -11.25 3.51
CA LEU A 33 0.97 -10.10 3.47
C LEU A 33 1.10 -9.25 2.20
N LEU A 34 2.10 -9.53 1.33
CA LEU A 34 2.20 -8.84 0.05
C LEU A 34 0.96 -9.19 -0.79
N PRO A 35 0.10 -8.21 -1.10
CA PRO A 35 -1.13 -8.50 -1.81
C PRO A 35 -0.81 -9.10 -3.17
N ALA A 36 -1.66 -10.00 -3.59
CA ALA A 36 -1.81 -10.39 -4.97
C ALA A 36 -1.93 -9.13 -5.87
N SER A 37 -2.27 -9.21 -7.09
CA SER A 37 -2.30 -8.08 -8.01
C SER A 37 -3.51 -7.18 -7.78
N PRO A 38 -3.36 -5.84 -7.54
CA PRO A 38 -4.49 -4.91 -7.59
C PRO A 38 -5.24 -4.94 -8.92
N LEU A 39 -4.56 -5.27 -10.02
CA LEU A 39 -5.17 -5.43 -11.33
C LEU A 39 -6.10 -6.65 -11.36
N GLU A 40 -5.70 -7.76 -10.75
CA GLU A 40 -6.58 -8.92 -10.60
C GLU A 40 -7.77 -8.58 -9.69
N GLY A 41 -7.54 -7.85 -8.63
CA GLY A 41 -8.60 -7.34 -7.76
C GLY A 41 -9.62 -6.48 -8.49
N SER A 42 -9.21 -5.63 -9.43
CA SER A 42 -10.13 -4.84 -10.25
C SER A 42 -10.99 -5.70 -11.17
N ARG A 43 -10.43 -6.76 -11.76
CA ARG A 43 -11.16 -7.73 -12.55
C ARG A 43 -12.19 -8.49 -11.73
N LEU A 44 -11.78 -8.95 -10.54
CA LEU A 44 -12.66 -9.61 -9.58
C LEU A 44 -13.79 -8.67 -9.12
N PHE A 45 -13.49 -7.40 -8.85
CA PHE A 45 -14.49 -6.40 -8.48
C PHE A 45 -15.59 -6.26 -9.55
N ALA A 46 -15.21 -6.24 -10.82
CA ALA A 46 -16.16 -6.23 -11.93
C ALA A 46 -16.87 -7.58 -12.08
N ALA A 47 -16.13 -8.68 -12.13
CA ALA A 47 -16.66 -10.02 -12.40
C ALA A 47 -17.58 -10.55 -11.28
N LYS A 48 -17.29 -10.20 -10.01
CA LYS A 48 -18.11 -10.54 -8.84
C LYS A 48 -19.31 -9.59 -8.65
N GLY A 49 -19.53 -8.63 -9.58
CA GLY A 49 -20.72 -7.77 -9.61
C GLY A 49 -20.69 -6.54 -8.69
N CYS A 50 -19.58 -6.23 -8.04
CA CYS A 50 -19.46 -5.08 -7.12
C CYS A 50 -19.77 -3.74 -7.82
N LEU A 51 -19.36 -3.60 -9.10
CA LEU A 51 -19.69 -2.43 -9.96
C LEU A 51 -21.18 -2.21 -10.19
N GLY A 52 -22.01 -3.22 -9.97
CA GLY A 52 -23.47 -3.07 -10.09
C GLY A 52 -24.08 -2.19 -9.01
N CYS A 53 -23.40 -2.07 -7.86
CA CYS A 53 -23.85 -1.25 -6.74
C CYS A 53 -22.88 -0.10 -6.41
N HIS A 54 -21.56 -0.31 -6.53
CA HIS A 54 -20.54 0.67 -6.24
C HIS A 54 -19.96 1.29 -7.51
N ALA A 55 -19.75 2.60 -7.49
CA ALA A 55 -18.96 3.28 -8.51
C ALA A 55 -17.47 3.29 -8.13
N VAL A 56 -16.63 3.47 -9.15
CA VAL A 56 -15.21 3.81 -9.03
C VAL A 56 -14.97 5.06 -9.88
N HIS A 57 -14.69 6.19 -9.24
CA HIS A 57 -14.53 7.50 -9.88
C HIS A 57 -15.72 7.90 -10.79
N GLY A 58 -16.92 7.59 -10.37
CA GLY A 58 -18.15 7.91 -11.08
C GLY A 58 -18.61 6.87 -12.11
N GLU A 59 -17.84 5.81 -12.34
CA GLU A 59 -18.20 4.71 -13.22
C GLU A 59 -18.71 3.52 -12.41
N GLY A 60 -19.95 3.11 -12.61
CA GLY A 60 -20.60 2.00 -11.91
C GLY A 60 -21.96 2.36 -11.30
N GLY A 61 -22.43 1.52 -10.37
CA GLY A 61 -23.71 1.68 -9.70
C GLY A 61 -23.72 2.78 -8.64
N THR A 62 -24.92 3.21 -8.24
CA THR A 62 -25.14 4.29 -7.27
C THR A 62 -25.84 3.82 -5.99
N ALA A 63 -26.12 2.52 -5.86
CA ALA A 63 -26.75 1.95 -4.67
C ALA A 63 -25.79 1.92 -3.46
N GLY A 64 -24.49 1.84 -3.72
CA GLY A 64 -23.42 1.97 -2.73
C GLY A 64 -22.58 3.22 -2.96
N PRO A 65 -21.67 3.57 -2.04
CA PRO A 65 -20.76 4.69 -2.20
C PRO A 65 -19.80 4.50 -3.38
N ASP A 66 -19.33 5.63 -3.97
CA ASP A 66 -18.22 5.63 -4.92
C ASP A 66 -16.92 5.34 -4.17
N LEU A 67 -16.37 4.14 -4.41
CA LEU A 67 -15.17 3.67 -3.71
C LEU A 67 -13.88 4.38 -4.18
N GLY A 68 -13.89 4.95 -5.39
CA GLY A 68 -12.80 5.79 -5.87
C GLY A 68 -12.72 7.16 -5.19
N ARG A 69 -13.75 7.55 -4.45
CA ARG A 69 -13.82 8.79 -3.66
C ARG A 69 -13.84 8.54 -2.16
N SER A 70 -13.88 7.28 -1.76
CA SER A 70 -13.92 6.88 -0.35
C SER A 70 -12.50 6.86 0.25
N THR A 71 -12.39 7.19 1.53
CA THR A 71 -11.14 7.11 2.28
C THR A 71 -10.80 5.67 2.62
N LEU A 72 -10.41 4.88 1.60
CA LEU A 72 -9.93 3.49 1.77
C LEU A 72 -8.42 3.43 2.08
N ASN A 73 -7.80 4.57 2.36
CA ASN A 73 -6.41 4.66 2.80
C ASN A 73 -6.28 4.22 4.28
N ARG A 74 -6.48 2.93 4.52
CA ARG A 74 -6.51 2.30 5.84
C ARG A 74 -5.74 0.98 5.80
N PRO A 75 -5.26 0.47 6.94
CA PRO A 75 -4.69 -0.86 7.03
C PRO A 75 -5.66 -1.95 6.52
N LEU A 76 -5.09 -3.05 6.05
CA LEU A 76 -5.82 -4.13 5.37
C LEU A 76 -6.99 -4.67 6.19
N LEU A 77 -6.74 -4.94 7.48
CA LEU A 77 -7.75 -5.47 8.39
C LEU A 77 -8.82 -4.42 8.74
N GLU A 78 -8.49 -3.14 8.68
CA GLU A 78 -9.48 -2.08 8.81
C GLU A 78 -10.40 -2.00 7.59
N ILE A 79 -9.88 -2.22 6.36
CA ILE A 79 -10.72 -2.33 5.16
C ILE A 79 -11.65 -3.55 5.29
N ALA A 80 -11.11 -4.68 5.76
CA ALA A 80 -11.92 -5.87 6.02
C ALA A 80 -12.99 -5.61 7.09
N ALA A 81 -12.69 -4.84 8.14
CA ALA A 81 -13.65 -4.42 9.15
C ALA A 81 -14.75 -3.51 8.55
N VAL A 82 -14.39 -2.60 7.64
CA VAL A 82 -15.37 -1.78 6.91
C VAL A 82 -16.29 -2.67 6.08
N MET A 83 -15.76 -3.63 5.33
CA MET A 83 -16.57 -4.59 4.55
C MET A 83 -17.48 -5.41 5.46
N TRP A 84 -16.98 -5.90 6.60
CA TRP A 84 -17.75 -6.61 7.61
C TRP A 84 -18.89 -5.75 8.16
N ASN A 85 -18.60 -4.52 8.56
CA ASN A 85 -19.60 -3.63 9.16
C ASN A 85 -20.71 -3.25 8.17
N HIS A 86 -20.45 -3.27 6.85
CA HIS A 86 -21.45 -3.01 5.81
C HIS A 86 -22.15 -4.28 5.32
N ALA A 87 -21.75 -5.45 5.77
CA ALA A 87 -22.31 -6.73 5.28
C ALA A 87 -23.82 -6.81 5.37
N PRO A 88 -24.49 -6.37 6.46
CA PRO A 88 -25.97 -6.40 6.52
C PRO A 88 -26.64 -5.52 5.49
N GLY A 89 -26.12 -4.29 5.26
CA GLY A 89 -26.68 -3.39 4.25
C GLY A 89 -26.49 -3.92 2.83
N MET A 90 -25.33 -4.53 2.55
CA MET A 90 -25.10 -5.19 1.27
C MET A 90 -26.01 -6.43 1.11
N GLU A 91 -26.21 -7.22 2.16
CA GLU A 91 -27.09 -8.39 2.12
C GLU A 91 -28.54 -8.00 1.81
N HIS A 92 -29.05 -6.95 2.42
CA HIS A 92 -30.37 -6.41 2.14
C HIS A 92 -30.50 -6.08 0.63
N LEU A 93 -29.51 -5.40 0.04
CA LEU A 93 -29.52 -5.07 -1.37
C LEU A 93 -29.36 -6.29 -2.29
N PHE A 94 -28.60 -7.32 -1.87
CA PHE A 94 -28.52 -8.58 -2.62
C PHE A 94 -29.88 -9.27 -2.70
N GLN A 95 -30.61 -9.31 -1.57
CA GLN A 95 -31.96 -9.87 -1.51
C GLN A 95 -32.96 -9.05 -2.33
N GLU A 96 -33.00 -7.72 -2.16
CA GLU A 96 -33.89 -6.81 -2.90
C GLU A 96 -33.69 -6.91 -4.41
N LYS A 97 -32.43 -6.99 -4.86
CA LYS A 97 -32.09 -7.04 -6.29
C LYS A 97 -32.00 -8.46 -6.85
N HIS A 98 -32.29 -9.47 -6.05
CA HIS A 98 -32.18 -10.89 -6.42
C HIS A 98 -30.77 -11.26 -6.96
N VAL A 99 -29.73 -10.67 -6.41
CA VAL A 99 -28.34 -10.92 -6.74
C VAL A 99 -27.72 -11.85 -5.70
N ARG A 100 -27.04 -12.90 -6.16
CA ARG A 100 -26.33 -13.79 -5.24
C ARG A 100 -25.12 -13.05 -4.61
N ARG A 101 -24.96 -13.15 -3.30
CA ARG A 101 -23.77 -12.67 -2.60
C ARG A 101 -22.50 -13.30 -3.20
N PRO A 102 -21.51 -12.50 -3.61
CA PRO A 102 -20.26 -13.04 -4.11
C PRO A 102 -19.44 -13.69 -2.99
N THR A 103 -18.91 -14.87 -3.26
CA THR A 103 -17.95 -15.57 -2.40
C THR A 103 -16.55 -15.48 -2.99
N PHE A 104 -15.55 -15.61 -2.13
CA PHE A 104 -14.15 -15.49 -2.49
C PHE A 104 -13.34 -16.65 -1.94
N GLU A 105 -12.32 -17.04 -2.69
CA GLU A 105 -11.18 -17.79 -2.15
C GLU A 105 -10.19 -16.82 -1.50
N PRO A 106 -9.34 -17.27 -0.55
CA PRO A 106 -8.41 -16.38 0.11
C PRO A 106 -7.50 -15.55 -0.84
N PRO A 107 -6.94 -16.11 -1.94
CA PRO A 107 -6.18 -15.30 -2.91
C PRO A 107 -7.01 -14.25 -3.64
N GLU A 108 -8.29 -14.54 -3.94
CA GLU A 108 -9.21 -13.59 -4.54
C GLU A 108 -9.51 -12.43 -3.57
N MET A 109 -9.75 -12.74 -2.30
CA MET A 109 -9.96 -11.73 -1.25
C MET A 109 -8.71 -10.84 -1.10
N ALA A 110 -7.51 -11.43 -1.14
CA ALA A 110 -6.27 -10.65 -1.12
C ALA A 110 -6.18 -9.66 -2.27
N SER A 111 -6.51 -10.11 -3.48
CA SER A 111 -6.49 -9.29 -4.69
C SER A 111 -7.55 -8.18 -4.64
N LEU A 112 -8.75 -8.50 -4.16
CA LEU A 112 -9.82 -7.52 -3.96
C LEU A 112 -9.41 -6.44 -2.97
N LEU A 113 -8.91 -6.83 -1.81
CA LEU A 113 -8.45 -5.89 -0.78
C LEU A 113 -7.29 -5.04 -1.31
N ALA A 114 -6.36 -5.62 -2.07
CA ALA A 114 -5.29 -4.89 -2.72
C ALA A 114 -5.82 -3.83 -3.71
N PHE A 115 -6.86 -4.15 -4.47
CA PHE A 115 -7.50 -3.20 -5.36
C PHE A 115 -8.22 -2.08 -4.60
N LEU A 116 -9.02 -2.41 -3.60
CA LEU A 116 -9.70 -1.40 -2.77
C LEU A 116 -8.72 -0.43 -2.14
N TYR A 117 -7.61 -0.94 -1.70
CA TYR A 117 -6.54 -0.11 -1.19
C TYR A 117 -5.89 0.74 -2.28
N TYR A 118 -5.59 0.17 -3.40
CA TYR A 118 -5.05 0.92 -4.53
C TYR A 118 -5.95 2.10 -4.90
N LEU A 119 -7.28 1.93 -4.83
CA LEU A 119 -8.22 3.05 -5.03
C LEU A 119 -7.96 4.20 -4.05
N GLY A 120 -7.70 3.89 -2.79
CA GLY A 120 -7.32 4.89 -1.78
C GLY A 120 -5.97 5.58 -2.04
N SER A 121 -5.12 5.01 -2.93
CA SER A 121 -3.85 5.60 -3.33
C SER A 121 -3.97 6.64 -4.43
N LEU A 122 -5.07 6.62 -5.16
CA LEU A 122 -5.29 7.52 -6.28
C LEU A 122 -5.71 8.89 -5.75
N ASP A 123 -5.03 9.91 -6.25
CA ASP A 123 -5.40 11.28 -5.96
C ASP A 123 -6.71 11.64 -6.69
N PRO A 124 -7.54 12.51 -6.09
CA PRO A 124 -8.63 13.13 -6.83
C PRO A 124 -8.10 13.84 -8.09
N PRO A 125 -8.92 13.99 -9.12
CA PRO A 125 -8.54 14.79 -10.28
C PRO A 125 -8.08 16.18 -9.85
N GLY A 126 -6.93 16.61 -10.38
CA GLY A 126 -6.42 17.95 -10.10
C GLY A 126 -7.26 19.05 -10.77
N ASP A 127 -7.17 20.25 -10.23
CA ASP A 127 -7.77 21.47 -10.75
C ASP A 127 -6.80 22.17 -11.70
N ALA A 128 -7.16 22.30 -12.98
CA ALA A 128 -6.29 22.90 -13.99
C ALA A 128 -6.10 24.41 -13.80
N ASP A 129 -7.10 25.13 -13.30
CA ASP A 129 -7.01 26.57 -13.05
C ASP A 129 -6.05 26.84 -11.89
N ARG A 130 -6.17 26.07 -10.82
CA ARG A 130 -5.24 26.09 -9.71
C ARG A 130 -3.83 25.67 -10.15
N GLY A 131 -3.73 24.67 -11.02
CA GLY A 131 -2.48 24.24 -11.63
C GLY A 131 -1.78 25.34 -12.43
N ALA A 132 -2.56 26.14 -13.18
CA ALA A 132 -2.04 27.31 -13.91
C ALA A 132 -1.47 28.39 -12.97
N LEU A 133 -2.15 28.62 -11.84
CA LEU A 133 -1.65 29.53 -10.80
C LEU A 133 -0.35 29.01 -10.18
N LEU A 134 -0.32 27.73 -9.81
CA LEU A 134 0.85 27.08 -9.22
C LEU A 134 2.04 27.07 -10.19
N PHE A 135 1.82 26.85 -11.49
CA PHE A 135 2.87 26.84 -12.52
C PHE A 135 3.61 28.19 -12.57
N ARG A 136 2.87 29.29 -12.42
CA ARG A 136 3.44 30.64 -12.33
C ARG A 136 4.07 30.92 -10.98
N GLN A 137 3.35 30.69 -9.89
CA GLN A 137 3.77 31.03 -8.52
C GLN A 137 5.01 30.23 -8.08
N LYS A 138 5.10 28.96 -8.50
CA LYS A 138 6.25 28.10 -8.22
C LYS A 138 7.41 28.28 -9.22
N GLY A 139 7.33 29.26 -10.12
CA GLY A 139 8.41 29.64 -11.03
C GLY A 139 8.67 28.69 -12.19
N CYS A 140 7.80 27.69 -12.45
CA CYS A 140 7.98 26.70 -13.52
C CYS A 140 8.06 27.39 -14.89
N GLN A 141 7.21 28.39 -15.13
CA GLN A 141 7.13 29.17 -16.37
C GLN A 141 8.43 29.93 -16.71
N GLY A 142 9.26 30.27 -15.71
CA GLY A 142 10.54 30.95 -15.93
C GLY A 142 11.59 30.10 -16.64
N CYS A 143 11.43 28.77 -16.61
CA CYS A 143 12.35 27.82 -17.21
C CYS A 143 11.70 26.96 -18.29
N HIS A 144 10.43 26.59 -18.11
CA HIS A 144 9.68 25.71 -19.01
C HIS A 144 8.65 26.48 -19.83
N ALA A 145 8.62 26.21 -21.13
CA ALA A 145 7.49 26.61 -21.96
C ALA A 145 6.32 25.62 -21.79
N LEU A 146 5.11 26.14 -21.95
CA LEU A 146 3.89 25.37 -22.09
C LEU A 146 3.01 26.06 -23.13
N ASP A 147 2.62 25.34 -24.18
CA ASP A 147 1.88 25.87 -25.34
C ASP A 147 2.61 27.09 -25.99
N GLY A 148 3.92 26.95 -26.14
CA GLY A 148 4.79 27.99 -26.72
C GLY A 148 5.00 29.21 -25.83
N ARG A 149 4.50 29.23 -24.58
CA ARG A 149 4.61 30.36 -23.64
C ARG A 149 5.47 30.00 -22.47
N GLY A 150 6.56 30.72 -22.22
CA GLY A 150 7.45 30.50 -21.07
C GLY A 150 8.91 30.53 -21.46
N GLY A 151 9.78 30.08 -20.53
CA GLY A 151 11.23 30.05 -20.72
C GLY A 151 11.69 28.86 -21.59
N GLY A 152 12.91 28.96 -22.14
CA GLY A 152 13.54 27.92 -22.94
C GLY A 152 14.73 27.23 -22.27
N VAL A 153 14.86 27.34 -20.93
CA VAL A 153 15.95 26.68 -20.17
C VAL A 153 15.70 25.19 -19.98
N GLY A 154 14.44 24.86 -19.69
CA GLY A 154 13.96 23.51 -19.63
C GLY A 154 13.20 23.10 -20.89
N PRO A 155 12.86 21.83 -21.06
CA PRO A 155 12.05 21.38 -22.20
C PRO A 155 10.66 22.03 -22.19
N ASP A 156 10.08 22.18 -23.39
CA ASP A 156 8.67 22.55 -23.54
C ASP A 156 7.79 21.39 -23.06
N LEU A 157 6.93 21.70 -22.07
CA LEU A 157 6.08 20.72 -21.44
C LEU A 157 4.83 20.38 -22.25
N THR A 158 4.57 21.06 -23.36
CA THR A 158 3.46 20.74 -24.28
C THR A 158 3.63 19.34 -24.85
N SER A 159 4.84 18.95 -25.23
CA SER A 159 5.13 17.59 -25.70
C SER A 159 4.92 16.54 -24.59
N PHE A 160 5.17 16.94 -23.35
CA PHE A 160 4.96 16.12 -22.16
C PHE A 160 3.48 15.81 -21.89
N SER A 161 2.58 16.71 -22.25
CA SER A 161 1.14 16.61 -21.98
C SER A 161 0.52 15.30 -22.46
N ARG A 162 0.99 14.77 -23.59
CA ARG A 162 0.52 13.52 -24.19
C ARG A 162 0.80 12.27 -23.33
N TYR A 163 1.85 12.31 -22.53
CA TYR A 163 2.30 11.22 -21.67
C TYR A 163 2.17 11.54 -20.18
N ALA A 164 1.59 12.71 -19.89
CA ALA A 164 1.51 13.23 -18.53
C ALA A 164 0.66 12.30 -17.64
N SER A 165 1.32 11.35 -17.02
CA SER A 165 0.74 10.56 -15.93
C SER A 165 1.40 10.96 -14.61
N PRO A 166 0.73 10.71 -13.48
CA PRO A 166 1.33 10.93 -12.16
C PRO A 166 2.72 10.31 -12.02
N LEU A 167 2.87 9.06 -12.44
CA LEU A 167 4.15 8.33 -12.37
C LEU A 167 5.23 8.90 -13.29
N PHE A 168 4.84 9.33 -14.49
CA PHE A 168 5.80 9.93 -15.41
C PHE A 168 6.32 11.26 -14.86
N LEU A 169 5.43 12.11 -14.32
CA LEU A 169 5.84 13.37 -13.70
C LEU A 169 6.77 13.12 -12.50
N THR A 170 6.41 12.18 -11.63
CA THR A 170 7.24 11.80 -10.47
C THR A 170 8.62 11.32 -10.90
N THR A 171 8.68 10.47 -11.93
CA THR A 171 9.93 9.96 -12.49
C THR A 171 10.78 11.09 -13.07
N ALA A 172 10.15 12.03 -13.80
CA ALA A 172 10.85 13.20 -14.36
C ALA A 172 11.39 14.12 -13.26
N LEU A 173 10.58 14.40 -12.23
CA LEU A 173 11.01 15.20 -11.08
C LEU A 173 12.17 14.54 -10.33
N TRP A 174 12.15 13.22 -10.15
CA TRP A 174 13.25 12.49 -9.53
C TRP A 174 14.52 12.55 -10.39
N ASN A 175 14.45 12.11 -11.64
CA ASN A 175 15.63 11.97 -12.51
C ASN A 175 16.25 13.32 -12.90
N ARG A 176 15.45 14.39 -12.98
CA ARG A 176 15.89 15.73 -13.39
C ARG A 176 16.00 16.72 -12.22
N GLY A 177 15.55 16.34 -11.04
CA GLY A 177 15.44 17.23 -9.89
C GLY A 177 16.75 17.88 -9.50
N LYS A 178 17.87 17.14 -9.53
CA LYS A 178 19.20 17.69 -9.24
C LYS A 178 19.63 18.73 -10.28
N ALA A 179 19.41 18.47 -11.56
CA ALA A 179 19.72 19.43 -12.64
C ALA A 179 18.82 20.67 -12.56
N MET A 180 17.52 20.49 -12.27
CA MET A 180 16.60 21.61 -12.05
C MET A 180 17.00 22.46 -10.85
N ALA A 181 17.40 21.83 -9.73
CA ALA A 181 17.88 22.55 -8.55
C ALA A 181 19.11 23.40 -8.86
N ALA A 182 20.11 22.85 -9.57
CA ALA A 182 21.31 23.61 -9.98
C ALA A 182 20.96 24.78 -10.92
N ALA A 183 20.04 24.58 -11.86
CA ALA A 183 19.59 25.66 -12.76
C ALA A 183 18.81 26.77 -12.01
N MET A 184 18.02 26.42 -11.00
CA MET A 184 17.31 27.38 -10.14
C MET A 184 18.30 28.19 -9.30
N GLU A 185 19.29 27.53 -8.70
CA GLU A 185 20.35 28.15 -7.92
C GLU A 185 21.12 29.16 -8.77
N ALA A 186 21.58 28.76 -9.98
CA ALA A 186 22.29 29.62 -10.90
C ALA A 186 21.51 30.87 -11.35
N LYS A 187 20.17 30.83 -11.24
CA LYS A 187 19.27 31.96 -11.60
C LYS A 187 18.66 32.66 -10.39
N ASN A 188 19.09 32.33 -9.17
CA ASN A 188 18.51 32.80 -7.91
C ASN A 188 17.00 32.60 -7.83
N VAL A 189 16.46 31.51 -8.38
CA VAL A 189 15.07 31.12 -8.29
C VAL A 189 14.89 30.16 -7.11
N PRO A 190 14.04 30.47 -6.13
CA PRO A 190 13.83 29.59 -5.01
C PRO A 190 13.20 28.27 -5.47
N ARG A 191 13.70 27.16 -4.96
CA ARG A 191 13.18 25.84 -5.29
C ARG A 191 11.79 25.65 -4.70
N PRO A 192 10.76 25.33 -5.50
CA PRO A 192 9.41 25.15 -5.00
C PRO A 192 9.27 23.90 -4.13
N SER A 193 8.44 23.96 -3.10
CA SER A 193 7.92 22.79 -2.38
C SER A 193 6.53 22.44 -2.89
N PHE A 194 6.17 21.15 -2.81
CA PHE A 194 4.84 20.67 -3.16
C PHE A 194 4.09 20.16 -1.92
N GLN A 195 2.81 20.50 -1.82
CA GLN A 195 1.93 20.13 -0.71
C GLN A 195 0.53 19.79 -1.22
N GLY A 196 -0.18 18.96 -0.49
CA GLY A 196 -1.57 18.61 -0.81
C GLY A 196 -1.75 18.14 -2.25
N SER A 197 -2.61 18.84 -3.01
CA SER A 197 -2.93 18.56 -4.40
C SER A 197 -2.08 19.35 -5.42
N ASP A 198 -0.98 20.00 -5.03
CA ASP A 198 -0.16 20.82 -5.94
C ASP A 198 0.28 20.03 -7.20
N ILE A 199 0.72 18.79 -7.03
CA ILE A 199 1.18 17.96 -8.15
C ILE A 199 0.01 17.50 -9.04
N PRO A 200 -1.11 16.98 -8.50
CA PRO A 200 -2.31 16.72 -9.29
C PRO A 200 -2.79 17.92 -10.09
N ASP A 201 -2.80 19.12 -9.50
CA ASP A 201 -3.26 20.33 -10.17
C ASP A 201 -2.32 20.78 -11.28
N LEU A 202 -1.01 20.79 -11.01
CA LEU A 202 0.00 21.05 -12.06
C LEU A 202 -0.12 20.08 -13.22
N LEU A 203 -0.34 18.80 -12.91
CA LEU A 203 -0.53 17.77 -13.92
C LEU A 203 -1.79 18.02 -14.75
N ALA A 204 -2.90 18.40 -14.12
CA ALA A 204 -4.15 18.75 -14.81
C ALA A 204 -3.95 19.91 -15.76
N TYR A 205 -3.24 20.97 -15.34
CA TYR A 205 -2.90 22.12 -16.17
C TYR A 205 -2.02 21.75 -17.36
N ILE A 206 -0.92 21.01 -17.12
CA ILE A 206 0.01 20.59 -18.19
C ILE A 206 -0.72 19.71 -19.23
N ARG A 207 -1.61 18.83 -18.80
CA ARG A 207 -2.41 17.97 -19.70
C ARG A 207 -3.38 18.79 -20.56
N GLY A 208 -4.02 19.77 -19.95
CA GLY A 208 -4.98 20.65 -20.65
C GLY A 208 -4.34 21.37 -21.84
N ALA A 209 -3.10 21.82 -21.72
CA ALA A 209 -2.38 22.49 -22.81
C ALA A 209 -2.15 21.62 -24.06
N GLY A 210 -2.10 20.30 -23.91
CA GLY A 210 -1.93 19.37 -25.03
C GLY A 210 -3.25 18.87 -25.66
N GLY A 211 -4.39 19.38 -25.21
CA GLY A 211 -5.69 18.95 -25.72
C GLY A 211 -6.11 17.51 -25.33
N SER A 212 -5.36 16.86 -24.45
CA SER A 212 -5.63 15.50 -24.00
C SER A 212 -6.53 15.49 -22.78
N ALA A 213 -7.80 15.17 -22.97
CA ALA A 213 -8.74 14.93 -21.88
C ALA A 213 -8.66 13.50 -21.30
N ALA A 214 -7.90 12.60 -21.92
CA ALA A 214 -7.82 11.21 -21.52
C ALA A 214 -7.08 11.07 -20.19
N ARG A 215 -7.70 10.44 -19.19
CA ARG A 215 -7.05 10.03 -17.95
C ARG A 215 -6.10 8.87 -18.26
N VAL A 216 -4.80 9.09 -18.13
CA VAL A 216 -3.82 8.01 -18.26
C VAL A 216 -3.62 7.42 -16.87
N TYR A 217 -4.22 6.29 -16.63
CA TYR A 217 -3.92 5.48 -15.44
C TYR A 217 -2.69 4.64 -15.74
N ALA A 218 -1.63 4.85 -14.97
CA ALA A 218 -0.51 3.93 -15.00
C ALA A 218 -0.93 2.63 -14.28
N PRO A 219 -0.57 1.46 -14.80
CA PRO A 219 -0.83 0.22 -14.08
C PRO A 219 -0.14 0.26 -12.71
N PRO A 220 -0.76 -0.32 -11.68
CA PRO A 220 -0.15 -0.39 -10.36
C PRO A 220 1.17 -1.14 -10.43
N GLY A 221 2.19 -0.62 -9.76
CA GLY A 221 3.48 -1.30 -9.61
C GLY A 221 3.36 -2.54 -8.70
N SER A 222 4.39 -3.35 -8.72
CA SER A 222 4.52 -4.51 -7.84
C SER A 222 5.28 -4.15 -6.57
N PRO A 223 4.66 -4.22 -5.38
CA PRO A 223 5.36 -4.00 -4.11
C PRO A 223 6.57 -4.92 -3.93
N LYS A 224 6.48 -6.18 -4.39
CA LYS A 224 7.57 -7.14 -4.32
C LYS A 224 8.77 -6.74 -5.20
N ARG A 225 8.53 -6.27 -6.43
CA ARG A 225 9.61 -5.73 -7.25
C ARG A 225 10.17 -4.44 -6.68
N GLY A 226 9.30 -3.60 -6.10
CA GLY A 226 9.69 -2.37 -5.40
C GLY A 226 10.61 -2.63 -4.21
N GLU A 227 10.34 -3.67 -3.41
CA GLU A 227 11.21 -4.11 -2.33
C GLU A 227 12.61 -4.48 -2.83
N ALA A 228 12.68 -5.31 -3.87
CA ALA A 228 13.94 -5.69 -4.48
C ALA A 228 14.70 -4.47 -5.03
N LEU A 229 13.99 -3.56 -5.70
CA LEU A 229 14.56 -2.29 -6.20
C LEU A 229 15.05 -1.39 -5.08
N PHE A 230 14.33 -1.29 -3.97
CA PHE A 230 14.68 -0.48 -2.82
C PHE A 230 16.03 -0.92 -2.21
N ALA A 231 16.27 -2.22 -2.15
CA ALA A 231 17.57 -2.77 -1.76
C ALA A 231 18.63 -2.55 -2.86
N GLN A 232 18.33 -2.89 -4.11
CA GLN A 232 19.25 -2.79 -5.25
C GLN A 232 19.71 -1.34 -5.50
N LYS A 233 18.80 -0.36 -5.39
CA LYS A 233 19.08 1.07 -5.54
C LYS A 233 19.67 1.70 -4.28
N ARG A 234 20.03 0.88 -3.28
CA ARG A 234 20.72 1.27 -2.03
C ARG A 234 19.92 2.21 -1.11
N CYS A 235 18.60 2.28 -1.25
CA CYS A 235 17.76 3.10 -0.37
C CYS A 235 17.84 2.63 1.09
N LEU A 236 17.90 1.30 1.31
CA LEU A 236 18.10 0.68 2.63
C LEU A 236 19.42 1.07 3.31
N GLY A 237 20.41 1.57 2.57
CA GLY A 237 21.66 2.04 3.18
C GLY A 237 21.50 3.30 4.03
N CYS A 238 20.45 4.08 3.76
CA CYS A 238 20.14 5.32 4.48
C CYS A 238 18.82 5.25 5.24
N HIS A 239 17.77 4.68 4.63
CA HIS A 239 16.42 4.56 5.20
C HIS A 239 16.18 3.20 5.82
N SER A 240 15.43 3.17 6.91
CA SER A 240 14.84 1.95 7.42
C SER A 240 13.40 1.81 6.97
N VAL A 241 12.93 0.57 7.04
CA VAL A 241 11.54 0.19 6.86
C VAL A 241 11.18 -0.75 8.00
N ARG A 242 10.27 -0.32 8.88
CA ARG A 242 9.92 -1.05 10.12
C ARG A 242 11.14 -1.42 10.97
N GLY A 243 12.06 -0.49 11.09
CA GLY A 243 13.30 -0.65 11.87
C GLY A 243 14.41 -1.42 11.16
N HIS A 244 14.17 -2.01 9.98
CA HIS A 244 15.19 -2.71 9.19
C HIS A 244 15.81 -1.78 8.15
N GLY A 245 17.11 -1.57 8.20
CA GLY A 245 17.86 -0.70 7.29
C GLY A 245 18.69 0.37 7.99
N GLY A 246 19.09 1.39 7.22
CA GLY A 246 19.89 2.51 7.67
C GLY A 246 19.15 3.47 8.60
N LYS A 247 19.91 4.21 9.39
CA LYS A 247 19.40 5.21 10.35
C LYS A 247 19.78 6.66 9.97
N VAL A 248 20.25 6.88 8.75
CA VAL A 248 20.64 8.21 8.24
C VAL A 248 19.40 9.00 7.83
N GLY A 249 18.47 8.35 7.18
CA GLY A 249 17.15 8.86 6.86
C GLY A 249 16.08 8.32 7.80
N PRO A 250 14.86 8.85 7.73
CA PRO A 250 13.74 8.37 8.53
C PRO A 250 13.32 6.95 8.15
N ASP A 251 12.60 6.29 9.07
CA ASP A 251 11.87 5.06 8.78
C ASP A 251 10.67 5.38 7.89
N LEU A 252 10.68 4.84 6.67
CA LEU A 252 9.69 5.19 5.65
C LEU A 252 8.33 4.55 5.92
N ALA A 253 8.26 3.45 6.65
CA ALA A 253 6.99 2.85 7.04
C ALA A 253 6.18 3.72 8.03
N VAL A 254 6.88 4.61 8.76
CA VAL A 254 6.26 5.50 9.75
C VAL A 254 6.02 6.89 9.19
N GLN A 255 6.98 7.41 8.41
CA GLN A 255 7.00 8.82 7.98
C GLN A 255 6.21 9.07 6.69
N LEU A 256 6.16 8.11 5.77
CA LEU A 256 5.40 8.27 4.53
C LEU A 256 3.93 8.00 4.78
N ARG A 257 3.12 9.02 4.56
CA ARG A 257 1.65 8.98 4.64
C ARG A 257 1.08 9.71 3.42
N GLY A 258 -0.07 9.24 2.94
CA GLY A 258 -0.80 9.90 1.86
C GLY A 258 -0.83 9.14 0.55
N SER A 259 -1.32 9.81 -0.48
CA SER A 259 -1.47 9.28 -1.85
C SER A 259 -0.14 9.12 -2.59
N LEU A 260 -0.19 8.53 -3.79
CA LEU A 260 0.98 8.40 -4.66
C LEU A 260 1.63 9.75 -4.96
N MET A 261 0.82 10.79 -5.21
CA MET A 261 1.34 12.11 -5.55
C MET A 261 1.90 12.85 -4.33
N GLN A 262 1.35 12.59 -3.15
CA GLN A 262 1.91 13.11 -1.89
C GLN A 262 3.26 12.49 -1.58
N ILE A 263 3.44 11.18 -1.84
CA ILE A 263 4.76 10.52 -1.76
C ILE A 263 5.73 11.14 -2.76
N ALA A 264 5.29 11.38 -4.00
CA ALA A 264 6.10 12.05 -5.02
C ALA A 264 6.53 13.46 -4.59
N GLY A 265 5.61 14.23 -4.03
CA GLY A 265 5.89 15.55 -3.47
C GLY A 265 6.89 15.51 -2.32
N ALA A 266 6.74 14.53 -1.43
CA ALA A 266 7.71 14.30 -0.35
C ALA A 266 9.10 13.96 -0.87
N MET A 267 9.21 13.09 -1.88
CA MET A 267 10.48 12.77 -2.54
C MET A 267 11.14 14.00 -3.16
N TRP A 268 10.36 14.83 -3.85
CA TRP A 268 10.86 16.11 -4.39
C TRP A 268 11.33 17.04 -3.27
N ASN A 269 10.50 17.31 -2.29
CA ASN A 269 10.81 18.24 -1.19
C ASN A 269 12.05 17.82 -0.41
N HIS A 270 12.26 16.52 -0.24
CA HIS A 270 13.37 15.93 0.51
C HIS A 270 14.63 15.75 -0.36
N GLY A 271 14.49 15.83 -1.66
CA GLY A 271 15.55 15.56 -2.64
C GLY A 271 16.88 16.25 -2.33
N PRO A 272 16.96 17.58 -2.11
CA PRO A 272 18.24 18.26 -1.86
C PRO A 272 19.02 17.66 -0.69
N LYS A 273 18.36 17.40 0.43
CA LYS A 273 19.01 16.79 1.58
C LYS A 273 19.52 15.38 1.28
N MET A 274 18.72 14.58 0.56
CA MET A 274 19.16 13.25 0.12
C MET A 274 20.37 13.35 -0.81
N TRP A 275 20.36 14.23 -1.82
CA TRP A 275 21.45 14.36 -2.79
C TRP A 275 22.76 14.80 -2.15
N THR A 276 22.70 15.75 -1.19
CA THR A 276 23.87 16.17 -0.41
C THR A 276 24.43 15.01 0.38
N THR A 277 23.59 14.32 1.15
CA THR A 277 24.03 13.17 1.96
C THR A 277 24.55 12.01 1.11
N MET A 278 23.97 11.78 -0.06
CA MET A 278 24.45 10.77 -1.01
C MET A 278 25.84 11.14 -1.56
N ALA A 279 26.04 12.42 -1.95
CA ALA A 279 27.32 12.91 -2.43
C ALA A 279 28.43 12.79 -1.37
N GLU A 280 28.15 13.17 -0.12
CA GLU A 280 29.06 13.04 1.01
C GLU A 280 29.49 11.58 1.27
N ARG A 281 28.64 10.62 0.88
CA ARG A 281 28.88 9.19 1.06
C ARG A 281 29.34 8.46 -0.21
N GLY A 282 29.63 9.20 -1.28
CA GLY A 282 30.05 8.63 -2.56
C GLY A 282 28.96 7.76 -3.23
N VAL A 283 27.68 8.05 -2.98
CA VAL A 283 26.55 7.33 -3.55
C VAL A 283 25.93 8.17 -4.66
N GLU A 284 25.84 7.65 -5.86
CA GLU A 284 25.17 8.31 -6.98
C GLU A 284 23.64 8.24 -6.82
N VAL A 285 22.95 9.31 -7.25
CA VAL A 285 21.48 9.32 -7.30
C VAL A 285 21.04 8.34 -8.40
N PRO A 286 20.32 7.28 -8.06
CA PRO A 286 19.94 6.27 -9.05
C PRO A 286 18.90 6.81 -10.02
N ALA A 287 19.13 6.63 -11.32
CA ALA A 287 18.09 6.83 -12.31
C ALA A 287 17.02 5.72 -12.20
N LEU A 288 15.77 6.10 -12.40
CA LEU A 288 14.62 5.21 -12.33
C LEU A 288 13.82 5.29 -13.63
N SER A 289 13.41 4.14 -14.17
CA SER A 289 12.36 4.12 -15.20
C SER A 289 10.99 4.40 -14.57
N THR A 290 10.00 4.72 -15.39
CA THR A 290 8.62 4.93 -14.90
C THR A 290 8.05 3.67 -14.24
N GLU A 291 8.39 2.48 -14.76
CA GLU A 291 7.99 1.20 -14.16
C GLU A 291 8.69 0.98 -12.80
N GLN A 292 9.98 1.24 -12.71
CA GLN A 292 10.74 1.16 -11.46
C GLN A 292 10.19 2.15 -10.42
N MET A 293 9.84 3.36 -10.84
CA MET A 293 9.18 4.34 -9.97
C MET A 293 7.82 3.84 -9.49
N SER A 294 7.01 3.24 -10.37
CA SER A 294 5.74 2.62 -10.00
C SER A 294 5.90 1.53 -8.95
N ASP A 295 6.88 0.64 -9.16
CA ASP A 295 7.16 -0.45 -8.23
C ASP A 295 7.62 0.07 -6.87
N LEU A 296 8.55 1.05 -6.85
CA LEU A 296 9.04 1.66 -5.61
C LEU A 296 7.93 2.39 -4.83
N ILE A 297 7.11 3.20 -5.52
CA ILE A 297 6.00 3.90 -4.87
C ILE A 297 4.99 2.88 -4.34
N SER A 298 4.69 1.82 -5.10
CA SER A 298 3.79 0.76 -4.65
C SER A 298 4.32 0.05 -3.40
N TYR A 299 5.64 -0.20 -3.33
CA TYR A 299 6.28 -0.75 -2.15
C TYR A 299 6.18 0.19 -0.94
N LEU A 300 6.56 1.46 -1.11
CA LEU A 300 6.51 2.47 -0.04
C LEU A 300 5.07 2.73 0.42
N TYR A 301 4.14 2.77 -0.51
CA TYR A 301 2.74 2.91 -0.21
C TYR A 301 2.20 1.70 0.54
N PHE A 302 2.64 0.50 0.21
CA PHE A 302 2.24 -0.75 0.84
C PHE A 302 2.50 -0.78 2.34
N PHE A 303 3.51 -0.10 2.86
CA PHE A 303 3.76 -0.05 4.31
C PHE A 303 2.67 0.64 5.11
N GLN A 304 1.92 1.54 4.51
CA GLN A 304 0.77 2.16 5.15
C GLN A 304 -0.39 1.17 5.38
N PHE A 305 -0.32 0.01 4.73
CA PHE A 305 -1.30 -1.07 4.69
C PHE A 305 -1.19 -2.09 5.77
N ILE A 306 0.00 -2.27 6.25
CA ILE A 306 0.26 -3.34 7.17
C ILE A 306 -0.29 -2.93 8.52
N ASP A 307 -1.30 -3.66 8.95
CA ASP A 307 -1.86 -3.50 10.28
C ASP A 307 -0.78 -3.68 11.36
N PRO A 308 -0.86 -2.93 12.46
CA PRO A 308 -0.15 -3.30 13.67
C PRO A 308 -0.52 -4.73 14.06
N PRO A 309 0.39 -5.51 14.64
CA PRO A 309 0.07 -6.84 15.14
C PRO A 309 -1.14 -6.79 16.08
N GLY A 310 -2.13 -7.64 15.85
CA GLY A 310 -3.27 -7.78 16.74
C GLY A 310 -2.84 -8.33 18.09
N ASP A 311 -3.55 -7.93 19.15
CA ASP A 311 -3.35 -8.45 20.50
C ASP A 311 -4.44 -9.47 20.86
N ALA A 312 -4.06 -10.72 21.08
CA ALA A 312 -4.99 -11.80 21.37
C ALA A 312 -5.76 -11.62 22.69
N ARG A 313 -5.25 -10.84 23.67
CA ARG A 313 -5.98 -10.55 24.92
C ARG A 313 -7.09 -9.55 24.65
N ARG A 314 -6.82 -8.48 23.91
CA ARG A 314 -7.86 -7.54 23.44
C ARG A 314 -8.86 -8.26 22.55
N GLY A 315 -8.40 -9.15 21.66
CA GLY A 315 -9.26 -9.96 20.81
C GLY A 315 -10.21 -10.86 21.59
N SER A 316 -9.77 -11.42 22.73
CA SER A 316 -10.63 -12.15 23.63
C SER A 316 -11.73 -11.28 24.25
N ALA A 317 -11.41 -10.02 24.58
CA ALA A 317 -12.41 -9.05 25.04
C ALA A 317 -13.40 -8.72 23.91
N VAL A 318 -12.90 -8.41 22.70
CA VAL A 318 -13.76 -8.18 21.51
C VAL A 318 -14.72 -9.37 21.28
N TYR A 319 -14.20 -10.61 21.32
CA TYR A 319 -15.01 -11.82 21.15
C TYR A 319 -16.16 -11.91 22.15
N LYS A 320 -15.91 -11.56 23.41
CA LYS A 320 -16.92 -11.54 24.48
C LYS A 320 -17.91 -10.38 24.33
N ASP A 321 -17.39 -9.18 24.14
CA ASP A 321 -18.19 -7.93 24.07
C ASP A 321 -19.12 -7.93 22.86
N LYS A 322 -18.64 -8.45 21.72
CA LYS A 322 -19.45 -8.62 20.50
C LYS A 322 -20.31 -9.89 20.52
N ARG A 323 -20.30 -10.65 21.63
CA ARG A 323 -21.13 -11.85 21.86
C ARG A 323 -20.94 -12.97 20.82
N CYS A 324 -19.79 -13.07 20.18
CA CYS A 324 -19.51 -14.12 19.18
C CYS A 324 -19.74 -15.54 19.79
N GLY A 325 -19.38 -15.71 21.07
CA GLY A 325 -19.52 -16.97 21.79
C GLY A 325 -20.96 -17.41 22.08
N SER A 326 -21.96 -16.52 21.96
CA SER A 326 -23.36 -16.90 22.18
C SER A 326 -23.88 -17.87 21.10
N CYS A 327 -23.37 -17.77 19.88
CA CYS A 327 -23.69 -18.67 18.77
C CYS A 327 -22.51 -19.62 18.45
N HIS A 328 -21.28 -19.15 18.53
CA HIS A 328 -20.07 -19.89 18.18
C HIS A 328 -19.28 -20.46 19.36
N GLY A 329 -19.90 -20.62 20.52
CA GLY A 329 -19.20 -21.03 21.75
C GLY A 329 -19.04 -22.54 21.90
N SER A 330 -20.11 -23.22 22.18
CA SER A 330 -20.11 -24.66 22.43
C SER A 330 -21.26 -25.38 21.71
N ALA A 331 -21.19 -26.69 21.65
CA ALA A 331 -22.20 -27.53 21.04
C ALA A 331 -23.60 -27.43 21.69
N THR A 332 -23.76 -26.67 22.79
CA THR A 332 -25.00 -26.43 23.49
C THR A 332 -25.71 -25.12 23.13
N SER A 333 -25.15 -24.36 22.14
CA SER A 333 -25.82 -23.15 21.65
C SER A 333 -27.16 -23.53 20.99
N ARG A 334 -28.19 -22.71 21.17
CA ARG A 334 -29.52 -22.93 20.54
C ARG A 334 -29.47 -22.79 19.03
N VAL A 335 -28.42 -22.12 18.53
CA VAL A 335 -28.16 -21.89 17.12
C VAL A 335 -27.07 -22.87 16.65
N ALA A 336 -27.30 -23.56 15.54
CA ALA A 336 -26.40 -24.56 14.96
C ALA A 336 -25.18 -23.93 14.29
N ALA A 337 -24.50 -22.99 14.97
CA ALA A 337 -23.26 -22.40 14.49
C ALA A 337 -22.05 -23.25 14.90
N PRO A 338 -21.07 -23.49 14.03
CA PRO A 338 -19.90 -24.27 14.37
C PRO A 338 -19.08 -23.54 15.46
N PRO A 339 -18.53 -24.28 16.44
CA PRO A 339 -17.59 -23.70 17.41
C PRO A 339 -16.41 -23.09 16.65
N LEU A 340 -16.09 -21.80 16.92
CA LEU A 340 -15.04 -21.09 16.19
C LEU A 340 -13.67 -21.77 16.33
N ALA A 341 -13.36 -22.40 17.47
CA ALA A 341 -12.13 -23.15 17.65
C ALA A 341 -11.96 -24.25 16.57
N ALA A 342 -13.03 -24.99 16.27
CA ALA A 342 -13.02 -26.04 15.24
C ALA A 342 -13.04 -25.46 13.81
N ALA A 343 -13.77 -24.36 13.59
CA ALA A 343 -13.81 -23.70 12.29
C ALA A 343 -12.47 -23.09 11.91
N VAL A 344 -11.81 -22.43 12.86
CA VAL A 344 -10.54 -21.72 12.67
C VAL A 344 -9.37 -22.70 12.52
N GLU A 345 -9.46 -23.95 12.96
CA GLU A 345 -8.39 -24.95 12.79
C GLU A 345 -7.97 -25.12 11.32
N LYS A 346 -8.89 -24.88 10.39
CA LYS A 346 -8.65 -24.91 8.94
C LYS A 346 -8.14 -23.56 8.39
N LEU A 347 -8.28 -22.47 9.17
CA LEU A 347 -8.02 -21.10 8.75
C LEU A 347 -6.70 -20.61 9.36
N LYS A 348 -5.58 -20.97 8.74
CA LYS A 348 -4.22 -20.74 9.30
C LYS A 348 -3.68 -19.31 9.13
N THR A 349 -4.40 -18.43 8.46
CA THR A 349 -3.92 -17.07 8.14
C THR A 349 -5.00 -16.03 8.41
N PRO A 350 -4.63 -14.77 8.72
CA PRO A 350 -5.58 -13.66 8.83
C PRO A 350 -6.49 -13.53 7.63
N LEU A 351 -5.93 -13.70 6.43
CA LEU A 351 -6.66 -13.61 5.18
C LEU A 351 -7.74 -14.72 5.05
N ALA A 352 -7.41 -15.95 5.45
CA ALA A 352 -8.38 -17.04 5.43
C ALA A 352 -9.53 -16.80 6.41
N VAL A 353 -9.24 -16.25 7.59
CA VAL A 353 -10.28 -15.87 8.57
C VAL A 353 -11.19 -14.79 8.00
N MET A 354 -10.63 -13.70 7.43
CA MET A 354 -11.42 -12.64 6.82
C MET A 354 -12.30 -13.14 5.67
N THR A 355 -11.74 -14.00 4.82
CA THR A 355 -12.48 -14.60 3.70
C THR A 355 -13.64 -15.44 4.21
N ALA A 356 -13.42 -16.26 5.21
CA ALA A 356 -14.47 -17.04 5.84
C ALA A 356 -15.55 -16.17 6.49
N MET A 357 -15.18 -15.11 7.19
CA MET A 357 -16.11 -14.13 7.75
C MET A 357 -16.98 -13.50 6.66
N TRP A 358 -16.40 -13.06 5.56
CA TRP A 358 -17.16 -12.50 4.44
C TRP A 358 -18.12 -13.52 3.84
N ASN A 359 -17.63 -14.71 3.50
CA ASN A 359 -18.41 -15.75 2.85
C ASN A 359 -19.59 -16.23 3.72
N HIS A 360 -19.44 -16.12 5.03
CA HIS A 360 -20.43 -16.55 6.01
C HIS A 360 -21.39 -15.43 6.45
N ALA A 361 -21.07 -14.18 6.16
CA ALA A 361 -21.80 -13.01 6.68
C ALA A 361 -23.29 -13.00 6.29
N GLY A 362 -23.68 -13.50 5.11
CA GLY A 362 -25.08 -13.60 4.69
C GLY A 362 -25.88 -14.45 5.67
N GLN A 363 -25.44 -15.69 5.92
CA GLN A 363 -26.10 -16.60 6.87
C GLN A 363 -26.15 -16.02 8.30
N MET A 364 -25.07 -15.37 8.72
CA MET A 364 -25.05 -14.69 10.01
C MET A 364 -26.08 -13.55 10.08
N THR A 365 -26.22 -12.78 9.01
CA THR A 365 -27.19 -11.66 8.96
C THR A 365 -28.61 -12.18 9.14
N GLU A 366 -28.98 -13.26 8.46
CA GLU A 366 -30.30 -13.91 8.57
C GLU A 366 -30.55 -14.43 9.98
N MET A 367 -29.64 -15.23 10.52
CA MET A 367 -29.75 -15.81 11.85
C MET A 367 -29.82 -14.74 12.96
N MET A 368 -29.02 -13.68 12.85
CA MET A 368 -29.02 -12.59 13.84
C MET A 368 -30.32 -11.78 13.79
N ALA A 369 -30.92 -11.61 12.60
CA ALA A 369 -32.23 -10.99 12.45
C ALA A 369 -33.35 -11.87 13.12
N GLU A 370 -33.33 -13.16 12.88
CA GLU A 370 -34.27 -14.11 13.49
C GLU A 370 -34.17 -14.13 15.03
N GLU A 371 -32.95 -14.10 15.58
CA GLU A 371 -32.68 -14.09 17.01
C GLU A 371 -32.74 -12.68 17.63
N ASN A 372 -33.08 -11.63 16.86
CA ASN A 372 -33.12 -10.25 17.30
C ASN A 372 -31.80 -9.78 17.96
N VAL A 373 -30.66 -10.19 17.38
CA VAL A 373 -29.31 -9.84 17.85
C VAL A 373 -28.70 -8.77 16.93
N ALA A 374 -28.17 -7.71 17.51
CA ALA A 374 -27.53 -6.64 16.75
C ALA A 374 -26.21 -7.11 16.10
N TRP A 375 -25.99 -6.68 14.87
CA TRP A 375 -24.74 -6.96 14.13
C TRP A 375 -23.50 -6.46 14.89
N PRO A 376 -22.44 -7.28 15.02
CA PRO A 376 -21.25 -6.92 15.76
C PRO A 376 -20.35 -5.99 14.92
N VAL A 377 -20.45 -4.69 15.16
CA VAL A 377 -19.63 -3.67 14.51
C VAL A 377 -18.21 -3.69 15.09
N LEU A 378 -17.21 -3.82 14.24
CA LEU A 378 -15.79 -3.80 14.60
C LEU A 378 -15.19 -2.42 14.33
N LYS A 379 -14.47 -1.84 15.30
CA LYS A 379 -13.90 -0.48 15.26
C LYS A 379 -12.39 -0.52 15.41
N GLY A 380 -11.69 0.38 14.72
CA GLY A 380 -10.24 0.50 14.80
C GLY A 380 -9.54 -0.86 14.59
N GLY A 381 -8.59 -1.21 15.46
CA GLY A 381 -7.84 -2.47 15.40
C GLY A 381 -8.58 -3.72 15.88
N GLU A 382 -9.88 -3.65 16.21
CA GLU A 382 -10.65 -4.79 16.76
C GLU A 382 -10.64 -6.02 15.83
N MET A 383 -10.62 -5.82 14.51
CA MET A 383 -10.51 -6.92 13.54
C MET A 383 -9.16 -7.64 13.67
N ALA A 384 -8.07 -6.89 13.77
CA ALA A 384 -6.72 -7.45 13.95
C ALA A 384 -6.61 -8.20 15.27
N ASP A 385 -7.13 -7.62 16.35
CA ASP A 385 -7.14 -8.23 17.69
C ASP A 385 -7.98 -9.50 17.72
N LEU A 386 -9.18 -9.49 17.14
CA LEU A 386 -10.06 -10.65 17.05
C LEU A 386 -9.40 -11.79 16.28
N ILE A 387 -8.79 -11.50 15.12
CA ILE A 387 -8.08 -12.50 14.32
C ILE A 387 -6.90 -13.08 15.09
N ALA A 388 -6.12 -12.24 15.78
CA ALA A 388 -5.02 -12.72 16.62
C ALA A 388 -5.50 -13.65 17.75
N TYR A 389 -6.64 -13.36 18.36
CA TYR A 389 -7.26 -14.24 19.35
C TYR A 389 -7.70 -15.58 18.74
N LEU A 390 -8.41 -15.54 17.61
CA LEU A 390 -8.91 -16.74 16.94
C LEU A 390 -7.75 -17.67 16.51
N LEU A 391 -6.69 -17.11 15.95
CA LEU A 391 -5.51 -17.88 15.54
C LEU A 391 -4.75 -18.46 16.74
N ARG A 392 -4.72 -17.78 17.90
CA ARG A 392 -4.09 -18.28 19.12
C ARG A 392 -4.85 -19.43 19.78
N VAL A 393 -6.19 -19.41 19.71
CA VAL A 393 -7.03 -20.50 20.25
C VAL A 393 -6.72 -21.83 19.57
N GLN A 394 -6.27 -21.81 18.29
CA GLN A 394 -5.81 -23.00 17.59
C GLN A 394 -4.58 -23.65 18.25
N ASP A 395 -3.60 -22.82 18.62
CA ASP A 395 -2.34 -23.33 19.20
C ASP A 395 -2.54 -23.88 20.61
N GLY A 396 -3.50 -23.36 21.34
CA GLY A 396 -3.86 -23.79 22.70
C GLY A 396 -4.67 -25.09 22.76
N SER A 397 -5.38 -25.46 21.70
CA SER A 397 -6.18 -26.70 21.63
C SER A 397 -5.33 -27.94 21.30
N LYS A 398 -4.04 -27.76 21.01
CA LYS A 398 -3.07 -28.84 20.74
C LYS A 398 -2.21 -29.22 21.95
N LYS A 399 -2.46 -28.63 23.10
CA LYS A 399 -1.88 -29.01 24.39
C LYS A 399 -2.96 -29.66 25.25
#